data_66a9715ab97053eb5220d43ea6c536fc
#
_entry.id   66a9715ab97053eb5220d43ea6c536fc
#
_cell.length_a   1.000
_cell.length_b   1.000
_cell.length_c   1.000
_cell.angle_alpha   90.00
_cell.angle_beta   90.00
_cell.angle_gamma   90.00
#
_symmetry.space_group_name_H-M   'P 1'
#
loop_
_entity.id
_entity.type
_entity.pdbx_description
1 polymer ?
#
loop_
_entity_poly.entity_id
_entity_poly.type
_entity_poly.pdbx_seq_one_letter_code
_entity_poly.pdbx_strand_id
1 'polypeptide(L)'
;MMKKLALSVVVLAVIALASATVAHAAADGKALYDAKCAMCHGKDGVAKPMAKGSANFNDAKWQAAQKAEALDAAITDGKGKMKGFKGKMTPEEIKAVAEYVKTMK
;
A
#
# COMPACT_ATOMS: atom_id res chain seq x y z
N MET A 1 21.84 -52.65 44.64
CA MET A 1 20.67 -52.40 43.81
C MET A 1 20.83 -51.09 43.09
N MET A 2 21.07 -51.20 41.88
CA MET A 2 21.29 -50.01 41.02
C MET A 2 19.96 -49.55 40.48
N LYS A 3 19.45 -48.49 41.05
CA LYS A 3 18.33 -47.83 40.40
C LYS A 3 18.84 -47.05 39.22
N LYS A 4 18.57 -47.58 38.09
CA LYS A 4 18.83 -46.84 36.86
C LYS A 4 17.82 -45.72 36.80
N LEU A 5 18.24 -44.54 37.09
CA LEU A 5 17.53 -43.35 36.67
C LEU A 5 17.58 -43.30 35.17
N ALA A 6 16.49 -43.68 34.55
CA ALA A 6 16.27 -43.32 33.20
C ALA A 6 16.13 -41.80 33.13
N LEU A 7 17.20 -41.18 32.77
CA LEU A 7 17.14 -39.77 32.40
C LEU A 7 16.34 -39.71 31.12
N SER A 8 15.05 -39.54 31.25
CA SER A 8 14.25 -39.11 30.13
C SER A 8 14.71 -37.72 29.80
N VAL A 9 15.65 -37.65 28.90
CA VAL A 9 15.92 -36.40 28.21
C VAL A 9 14.67 -36.14 27.38
N VAL A 10 13.74 -35.46 27.98
CA VAL A 10 12.73 -34.78 27.19
C VAL A 10 13.48 -33.69 26.42
N VAL A 11 13.94 -34.07 25.27
CA VAL A 11 14.30 -33.07 24.26
C VAL A 11 12.98 -32.40 23.91
N LEU A 12 12.66 -31.37 24.66
CA LEU A 12 11.77 -30.37 24.14
C LEU A 12 12.45 -29.81 22.88
N ALA A 13 12.17 -30.43 21.77
CA ALA A 13 12.32 -29.75 20.53
C ALA A 13 11.33 -28.58 20.61
N VAL A 14 11.79 -27.47 21.12
CA VAL A 14 11.15 -26.22 20.84
C VAL A 14 11.33 -26.06 19.34
N ILE A 15 10.37 -26.61 18.62
CA ILE A 15 10.12 -26.14 17.29
C ILE A 15 9.73 -24.70 17.52
N ALA A 16 10.71 -23.83 17.48
CA ALA A 16 10.43 -22.46 17.15
C ALA A 16 9.75 -22.54 15.80
N LEU A 17 8.44 -22.61 15.82
CA LEU A 17 7.66 -22.14 14.73
C LEU A 17 8.10 -20.69 14.58
N ALA A 18 9.17 -20.50 13.81
CA ALA A 18 9.28 -19.27 13.10
C ALA A 18 7.99 -19.24 12.30
N SER A 19 6.96 -18.61 12.86
CA SER A 19 5.91 -18.08 12.05
C SER A 19 6.66 -17.26 11.03
N ALA A 20 6.81 -17.82 9.84
CA ALA A 20 7.14 -17.03 8.71
C ALA A 20 5.97 -16.06 8.62
N THR A 21 6.08 -14.96 9.37
CA THR A 21 5.43 -13.76 8.97
C THR A 21 5.95 -13.55 7.57
N VAL A 22 5.13 -13.92 6.60
CA VAL A 22 5.30 -13.41 5.26
C VAL A 22 5.26 -11.91 5.50
N ALA A 23 6.44 -11.33 5.63
CA ALA A 23 6.56 -9.90 5.54
C ALA A 23 6.07 -9.59 4.14
N HIS A 24 4.79 -9.28 4.04
CA HIS A 24 4.32 -8.57 2.88
C HIS A 24 5.19 -7.33 2.83
N ALA A 25 6.10 -7.29 1.86
CA ALA A 25 6.79 -6.07 1.55
C ALA A 25 5.72 -5.00 1.50
N ALA A 26 5.84 -4.00 2.37
CA ALA A 26 4.91 -2.89 2.38
C ALA A 26 4.73 -2.43 0.94
N ALA A 27 3.50 -2.31 0.49
CA ALA A 27 3.21 -1.88 -0.87
C ALA A 27 3.95 -0.57 -1.16
N ASP A 28 4.69 -0.53 -2.25
CA ASP A 28 5.44 0.65 -2.65
C ASP A 28 4.52 1.61 -3.39
N GLY A 29 4.00 2.60 -2.68
CA GLY A 29 3.06 3.59 -3.23
C GLY A 29 3.65 4.39 -4.37
N LYS A 30 4.93 4.74 -4.31
CA LYS A 30 5.61 5.45 -5.39
C LYS A 30 5.71 4.61 -6.66
N ALA A 31 6.15 3.36 -6.55
CA ALA A 31 6.27 2.47 -7.68
C ALA A 31 4.91 2.19 -8.33
N LEU A 32 3.88 1.98 -7.52
CA LEU A 32 2.51 1.79 -8.00
C LEU A 32 1.96 3.04 -8.68
N TYR A 33 2.20 4.21 -8.11
CA TYR A 33 1.81 5.48 -8.71
C TYR A 33 2.48 5.68 -10.07
N ASP A 34 3.79 5.47 -10.15
CA ASP A 34 4.55 5.62 -11.39
C ASP A 34 4.05 4.65 -12.48
N ALA A 35 3.68 3.44 -12.09
CA ALA A 35 3.21 2.43 -13.04
C ALA A 35 1.76 2.61 -13.51
N LYS A 36 0.88 3.10 -12.64
CA LYS A 36 -0.57 3.05 -12.87
C LYS A 36 -1.26 4.42 -12.91
N CYS A 37 -0.67 5.43 -12.35
CA CYS A 37 -1.32 6.74 -12.16
C CYS A 37 -0.62 7.86 -12.96
N ALA A 38 0.69 7.79 -13.08
CA ALA A 38 1.50 8.86 -13.66
C ALA A 38 1.20 9.13 -15.14
N MET A 39 0.68 8.15 -15.88
CA MET A 39 0.31 8.35 -17.29
C MET A 39 -0.69 9.50 -17.45
N CYS A 40 -1.62 9.63 -16.51
CA CYS A 40 -2.62 10.70 -16.51
C CYS A 40 -2.28 11.84 -15.55
N HIS A 41 -1.81 11.48 -14.36
CA HIS A 41 -1.58 12.45 -13.27
C HIS A 41 -0.18 13.04 -13.24
N GLY A 42 0.74 12.56 -14.10
CA GLY A 42 2.13 13.01 -14.11
C GLY A 42 2.96 12.48 -12.94
N LYS A 43 4.25 12.28 -13.13
CA LYS A 43 5.16 11.80 -12.08
C LYS A 43 5.29 12.78 -10.91
N ASP A 44 5.13 14.06 -11.22
CA ASP A 44 5.19 15.16 -10.26
C ASP A 44 3.81 15.60 -9.75
N GLY A 45 2.76 14.89 -10.12
CA GLY A 45 1.37 15.21 -9.74
C GLY A 45 0.70 16.29 -10.56
N VAL A 46 1.36 16.81 -11.60
CA VAL A 46 0.75 17.76 -12.53
C VAL A 46 -0.04 16.99 -13.58
N ALA A 47 -1.35 17.24 -13.63
CA ALA A 47 -2.24 16.54 -14.55
C ALA A 47 -1.81 16.75 -16.00
N LYS A 48 -1.70 15.64 -16.73
CA LYS A 48 -1.43 15.66 -18.18
C LYS A 48 -2.71 15.93 -18.96
N PRO A 49 -2.61 16.27 -20.28
CA PRO A 49 -3.79 16.53 -21.10
C PRO A 49 -4.84 15.42 -21.08
N MET A 50 -4.42 14.15 -20.90
CA MET A 50 -5.33 12.99 -20.76
C MET A 50 -6.23 13.07 -19.54
N ALA A 51 -5.79 13.79 -18.51
CA ALA A 51 -6.52 13.97 -17.25
C ALA A 51 -6.96 15.43 -17.08
N LYS A 52 -7.28 16.10 -18.18
CA LYS A 52 -7.74 17.49 -18.17
C LYS A 52 -8.91 17.66 -17.20
N GLY A 53 -8.79 18.62 -16.29
CA GLY A 53 -9.77 18.86 -15.23
C GLY A 53 -9.46 18.15 -13.92
N SER A 54 -8.47 17.26 -13.90
CA SER A 54 -7.96 16.68 -12.65
C SER A 54 -7.15 17.72 -11.87
N ALA A 55 -7.19 17.59 -10.55
CA ALA A 55 -6.37 18.43 -9.66
C ALA A 55 -4.88 18.15 -9.86
N ASN A 56 -4.07 19.18 -9.62
CA ASN A 56 -2.62 19.00 -9.48
C ASN A 56 -2.29 18.60 -8.04
N PHE A 57 -1.67 17.45 -7.88
CA PHE A 57 -1.38 16.91 -6.54
C PHE A 57 -0.25 17.66 -5.83
N ASN A 58 0.53 18.45 -6.56
CA ASN A 58 1.55 19.31 -5.98
C ASN A 58 1.01 20.66 -5.49
N ASP A 59 -0.28 20.92 -5.63
CA ASP A 59 -0.92 22.14 -5.12
C ASP A 59 -1.13 22.01 -3.61
N ALA A 60 -0.52 22.93 -2.85
CA ALA A 60 -0.61 22.93 -1.40
C ALA A 60 -2.03 23.10 -0.88
N LYS A 61 -2.86 23.90 -1.53
CA LYS A 61 -4.27 24.08 -1.13
C LYS A 61 -5.07 22.82 -1.35
N TRP A 62 -4.86 22.15 -2.48
CA TRP A 62 -5.52 20.90 -2.75
C TRP A 62 -5.09 19.83 -1.72
N GLN A 63 -3.80 19.74 -1.43
CA GLN A 63 -3.28 18.78 -0.43
C GLN A 63 -3.91 19.02 0.96
N ALA A 64 -4.02 20.27 1.37
CA ALA A 64 -4.60 20.61 2.66
C ALA A 64 -6.11 20.26 2.75
N ALA A 65 -6.81 20.32 1.64
CA ALA A 65 -8.24 20.02 1.56
C ALA A 65 -8.56 18.53 1.43
N GLN A 66 -7.60 17.70 1.03
CA GLN A 66 -7.83 16.27 0.80
C GLN A 66 -7.55 15.43 2.02
N LYS A 67 -8.47 14.53 2.32
CA LYS A 67 -8.27 13.49 3.33
C LYS A 67 -7.81 12.20 2.65
N ALA A 68 -6.94 11.44 3.32
CA ALA A 68 -6.45 10.18 2.82
C ALA A 68 -7.59 9.21 2.47
N GLU A 69 -8.65 9.20 3.27
CA GLU A 69 -9.83 8.36 3.06
C GLU A 69 -10.58 8.72 1.78
N ALA A 70 -10.66 10.01 1.45
CA ALA A 70 -11.30 10.47 0.22
C ALA A 70 -10.49 10.06 -1.01
N LEU A 71 -9.17 10.10 -0.94
CA LEU A 71 -8.29 9.61 -2.01
C LEU A 71 -8.41 8.10 -2.19
N ASP A 72 -8.43 7.35 -1.09
CA ASP A 72 -8.65 5.91 -1.11
C ASP A 72 -9.97 5.56 -1.81
N ALA A 73 -11.05 6.23 -1.46
CA ALA A 73 -12.35 6.01 -2.08
C ALA A 73 -12.34 6.35 -3.58
N ALA A 74 -11.69 7.44 -3.97
CA ALA A 74 -11.59 7.83 -5.38
C ALA A 74 -10.77 6.83 -6.20
N ILE A 75 -9.70 6.29 -5.64
CA ILE A 75 -8.89 5.27 -6.31
C ILE A 75 -9.66 3.96 -6.40
N THR A 76 -10.34 3.57 -5.35
CA THR A 76 -11.09 2.32 -5.28
C THR A 76 -12.27 2.32 -6.25
N ASP A 77 -13.09 3.34 -6.20
CA ASP A 77 -14.38 3.40 -6.90
C ASP A 77 -14.32 4.18 -8.21
N GLY A 78 -13.29 4.97 -8.39
CA GLY A 78 -13.19 5.90 -9.52
C GLY A 78 -13.88 7.23 -9.22
N LYS A 79 -13.64 8.19 -10.08
CA LYS A 79 -14.24 9.52 -10.00
C LYS A 79 -14.29 10.15 -11.39
N GLY A 80 -15.48 10.52 -11.85
CA GLY A 80 -15.66 11.10 -13.17
C GLY A 80 -15.17 10.14 -14.27
N LYS A 81 -14.22 10.58 -15.10
CA LYS A 81 -13.64 9.75 -16.16
C LYS A 81 -12.57 8.76 -15.64
N MET A 82 -12.10 8.94 -14.42
CA MET A 82 -11.14 8.04 -13.79
C MET A 82 -11.82 6.74 -13.39
N LYS A 83 -11.32 5.62 -13.89
CA LYS A 83 -11.81 4.29 -13.52
C LYS A 83 -11.30 3.90 -12.14
N GLY A 84 -12.11 3.17 -11.38
CA GLY A 84 -11.72 2.63 -10.10
C GLY A 84 -10.80 1.42 -10.25
N PHE A 85 -10.00 1.19 -9.21
CA PHE A 85 -9.04 0.09 -9.16
C PHE A 85 -9.50 -1.07 -8.28
N LYS A 86 -10.74 -1.05 -7.83
CA LYS A 86 -11.32 -2.16 -7.06
C LYS A 86 -11.16 -3.48 -7.84
N GLY A 87 -10.57 -4.48 -7.18
CA GLY A 87 -10.30 -5.77 -7.82
C GLY A 87 -9.06 -5.82 -8.71
N LYS A 88 -8.43 -4.66 -9.02
CA LYS A 88 -7.18 -4.55 -9.79
C LYS A 88 -5.98 -4.27 -8.91
N MET A 89 -6.20 -3.63 -7.79
CA MET A 89 -5.22 -3.37 -6.75
C MET A 89 -5.79 -3.83 -5.42
N THR A 90 -4.91 -4.32 -4.55
CA THR A 90 -5.32 -4.70 -3.20
C THR A 90 -5.66 -3.45 -2.37
N PRO A 91 -6.47 -3.56 -1.30
CA PRO A 91 -6.72 -2.44 -0.40
C PRO A 91 -5.44 -1.82 0.16
N GLU A 92 -4.42 -2.62 0.46
CA GLU A 92 -3.12 -2.16 0.95
C GLU A 92 -2.37 -1.36 -0.10
N GLU A 93 -2.40 -1.80 -1.36
CA GLU A 93 -1.81 -1.08 -2.48
C GLU A 93 -2.50 0.26 -2.71
N ILE A 94 -3.82 0.29 -2.69
CA ILE A 94 -4.61 1.52 -2.82
C ILE A 94 -4.26 2.50 -1.70
N LYS A 95 -4.19 2.02 -0.48
CA LYS A 95 -3.79 2.84 0.68
C LYS A 95 -2.38 3.42 0.51
N ALA A 96 -1.44 2.60 0.05
CA ALA A 96 -0.06 3.04 -0.19
C ALA A 96 0.01 4.12 -1.27
N VAL A 97 -0.75 4.00 -2.34
CA VAL A 97 -0.85 5.03 -3.39
C VAL A 97 -1.47 6.31 -2.84
N ALA A 98 -2.56 6.22 -2.09
CA ALA A 98 -3.20 7.38 -1.48
C ALA A 98 -2.24 8.13 -0.54
N GLU A 99 -1.49 7.41 0.28
CA GLU A 99 -0.48 7.98 1.16
C GLU A 99 0.65 8.66 0.37
N TYR A 100 1.09 8.04 -0.72
CA TYR A 100 2.10 8.63 -1.60
C TYR A 100 1.62 9.93 -2.22
N VAL A 101 0.38 9.97 -2.74
CA VAL A 101 -0.21 11.19 -3.30
C VAL A 101 -0.25 12.31 -2.26
N LYS A 102 -0.51 11.99 -1.00
CA LYS A 102 -0.51 12.96 0.10
C LYS A 102 0.88 13.54 0.40
N THR A 103 1.94 12.90 -0.05
CA THR A 103 3.31 13.41 0.12
C THR A 103 3.75 14.34 -1.01
N MET A 104 3.01 14.40 -2.10
CA MET A 104 3.31 15.26 -3.25
C MET A 104 3.10 16.72 -2.88
N LYS A 105 4.09 17.54 -3.19
CA LYS A 105 4.05 18.98 -2.92
C LYS A 105 4.67 19.75 -4.05
#